data_1b1b213785261b0b7449da2c476d4a06
#
_entry.id   1b1b213785261b0b7449da2c476d4a06
#
_cell.length_a   1.000
_cell.length_b   1.000
_cell.length_c   1.000
_cell.angle_alpha   90.00
_cell.angle_beta   90.00
_cell.angle_gamma   90.00
#
_symmetry.space_group_name_H-M   'P 1'
#
loop_
_entity.id
_entity.type
_entity.pdbx_description
1 polymer ?
#
loop_
_entity_poly.entity_id
_entity_poly.type
_entity_poly.pdbx_seq_one_letter_code
_entity_poly.pdbx_strand_id
1 'polypeptide(L)'
;MRPYRCRPLSSAAACIAGLAAVLTACSSGGGGHANSSTAAPSGSAQQSTEAASPSGTIGVSPGGVTTRIDAPAESTEEQYAQACMATKKWMETKGGDPATLVEPFLKEVQSNADPGPATFNSTWGQLSTAQQAAVIVAVKAAAEGGC
;
A
#
# COMPACT_ATOMS: atom_id res chain seq x y z
N MET A 1 -2.98 45.57 15.94
CA MET A 1 -1.56 45.24 16.15
C MET A 1 -1.46 44.41 17.42
N ARG A 2 -1.22 43.09 17.31
CA ARG A 2 -1.01 42.20 18.45
C ARG A 2 0.38 41.62 18.34
N PRO A 3 1.23 41.64 19.39
CA PRO A 3 2.61 41.18 19.33
C PRO A 3 2.69 39.65 19.38
N TYR A 4 3.47 39.08 18.49
CA TYR A 4 3.85 37.67 18.49
C TYR A 4 4.81 37.40 19.65
N ARG A 5 4.41 36.49 20.56
CA ARG A 5 5.31 35.97 21.61
C ARG A 5 6.06 34.75 21.05
N CYS A 6 7.31 34.93 20.77
CA CYS A 6 8.25 33.81 20.54
C CYS A 6 8.47 33.04 21.85
N ARG A 7 8.23 31.74 21.85
CA ARG A 7 8.64 30.80 22.91
C ARG A 7 9.98 30.16 22.51
N PRO A 8 10.98 30.15 23.41
CA PRO A 8 12.25 29.50 23.10
C PRO A 8 12.15 27.97 23.20
N LEU A 9 12.80 27.32 22.23
CA LEU A 9 13.05 25.89 22.18
C LEU A 9 14.07 25.53 23.27
N SER A 10 13.71 24.63 24.16
CA SER A 10 14.66 23.97 25.06
C SER A 10 15.16 22.69 24.41
N SER A 11 16.43 22.71 24.07
CA SER A 11 17.21 21.54 23.66
C SER A 11 17.41 20.61 24.86
N ALA A 12 17.13 19.32 24.69
CA ALA A 12 17.67 18.27 25.55
C ALA A 12 18.26 17.19 24.65
N ALA A 13 19.59 17.17 24.60
CA ALA A 13 20.37 16.09 24.02
C ALA A 13 20.45 14.92 25.03
N ALA A 14 20.21 13.71 24.59
CA ALA A 14 20.60 12.51 25.29
C ALA A 14 21.14 11.48 24.30
N CYS A 15 22.48 11.37 24.28
CA CYS A 15 23.22 10.29 23.64
C CYS A 15 23.07 9.02 24.49
N ILE A 16 22.70 7.91 23.89
CA ILE A 16 23.04 6.59 24.45
C ILE A 16 23.52 5.71 23.28
N ALA A 17 24.80 5.41 23.35
CA ALA A 17 25.47 4.40 22.55
C ALA A 17 25.15 3.02 23.13
N GLY A 18 24.83 2.06 22.28
CA GLY A 18 24.68 0.66 22.66
C GLY A 18 25.01 -0.25 21.48
N LEU A 19 26.26 -0.70 21.41
CA LEU A 19 26.72 -1.81 20.58
C LEU A 19 26.20 -3.14 21.14
N ALA A 20 25.62 -3.98 20.30
CA ALA A 20 25.67 -5.42 20.48
C ALA A 20 25.55 -6.11 19.11
N ALA A 21 26.68 -6.58 18.61
CA ALA A 21 26.80 -7.52 17.51
C ALA A 21 26.53 -8.93 18.03
N VAL A 22 25.61 -9.66 17.38
CA VAL A 22 25.51 -11.12 17.54
C VAL A 22 25.51 -11.75 16.15
N LEU A 23 26.67 -12.29 15.80
CA LEU A 23 26.89 -13.21 14.70
C LEU A 23 26.43 -14.61 15.15
N THR A 24 25.42 -15.17 14.53
CA THR A 24 25.19 -16.61 14.60
C THR A 24 25.26 -17.20 13.20
N ALA A 25 26.42 -17.80 12.95
CA ALA A 25 26.64 -18.73 11.86
C ALA A 25 25.97 -20.06 12.20
N CYS A 26 25.16 -20.60 11.32
CA CYS A 26 24.77 -22.00 11.33
C CYS A 26 25.33 -22.69 10.10
N SER A 27 26.24 -23.57 10.43
CA SER A 27 27.03 -24.51 9.66
C SER A 27 26.18 -25.63 9.04
N SER A 28 26.59 -25.97 7.83
CA SER A 28 26.48 -27.20 7.10
C SER A 28 26.15 -28.49 7.88
N GLY A 29 25.26 -29.28 7.30
CA GLY A 29 25.18 -30.71 7.54
C GLY A 29 24.93 -31.41 6.22
N GLY A 30 25.94 -32.10 5.69
CA GLY A 30 25.92 -32.87 4.46
C GLY A 30 25.24 -34.22 4.63
N GLY A 31 24.82 -34.79 3.51
CA GLY A 31 24.32 -36.15 3.40
C GLY A 31 24.09 -36.45 1.92
N GLY A 32 25.11 -37.02 1.26
CA GLY A 32 25.05 -37.42 -0.11
C GLY A 32 24.24 -38.72 -0.32
N HIS A 33 23.56 -38.82 -1.42
CA HIS A 33 23.37 -40.08 -2.14
C HIS A 33 23.36 -39.79 -3.64
N ALA A 34 24.39 -40.35 -4.28
CA ALA A 34 24.46 -40.47 -5.70
C ALA A 34 23.36 -41.41 -6.21
N ASN A 35 22.67 -41.06 -7.25
CA ASN A 35 22.30 -42.01 -8.27
C ASN A 35 22.16 -41.35 -9.65
N SER A 36 22.96 -41.84 -10.55
CA SER A 36 22.96 -41.55 -11.97
C SER A 36 21.65 -41.99 -12.63
N SER A 37 21.12 -41.19 -13.53
CA SER A 37 20.68 -41.62 -14.87
C SER A 37 20.08 -40.47 -15.66
N THR A 38 20.79 -40.01 -16.65
CA THR A 38 20.44 -39.76 -18.06
C THR A 38 18.94 -39.52 -18.35
N ALA A 39 18.59 -38.32 -18.76
CA ALA A 39 17.91 -37.97 -20.01
C ALA A 39 17.54 -36.50 -19.99
N ALA A 40 18.12 -35.72 -20.89
CA ALA A 40 17.51 -34.45 -21.32
C ALA A 40 16.32 -34.82 -22.20
N PRO A 41 15.25 -34.05 -22.10
CA PRO A 41 14.73 -33.42 -23.29
C PRO A 41 14.46 -31.92 -23.10
N SER A 42 14.89 -31.25 -24.12
CA SER A 42 14.26 -30.10 -24.80
C SER A 42 13.42 -29.13 -23.98
N GLY A 43 13.85 -27.89 -24.09
CA GLY A 43 13.14 -26.69 -23.74
C GLY A 43 11.65 -26.72 -24.02
N SER A 44 10.92 -26.49 -22.97
CA SER A 44 9.66 -25.80 -23.07
C SER A 44 9.90 -24.40 -22.53
N ALA A 45 9.96 -23.46 -23.45
CA ALA A 45 9.71 -22.07 -23.13
C ALA A 45 8.36 -22.05 -22.39
N GLN A 46 8.40 -21.87 -21.08
CA GLN A 46 7.23 -21.43 -20.36
C GLN A 46 6.90 -20.03 -20.84
N GLN A 47 6.04 -19.99 -21.88
CA GLN A 47 5.19 -18.84 -22.07
C GLN A 47 4.54 -18.57 -20.71
N SER A 48 4.97 -17.50 -20.05
CA SER A 48 4.16 -16.86 -19.03
C SER A 48 2.84 -16.53 -19.72
N THR A 49 1.90 -17.41 -19.58
CA THR A 49 0.50 -17.08 -19.79
C THR A 49 0.24 -16.03 -18.73
N GLU A 50 0.19 -14.78 -19.15
CA GLU A 50 -0.40 -13.69 -18.41
C GLU A 50 -1.79 -14.19 -18.01
N ALA A 51 -1.86 -14.70 -16.79
CA ALA A 51 -3.11 -15.13 -16.21
C ALA A 51 -3.97 -13.89 -16.16
N ALA A 52 -4.99 -13.83 -17.01
CA ALA A 52 -6.03 -12.83 -16.94
C ALA A 52 -6.47 -12.77 -15.47
N SER A 53 -6.16 -11.67 -14.79
CA SER A 53 -6.60 -11.43 -13.42
C SER A 53 -8.10 -11.68 -13.40
N PRO A 54 -8.62 -12.53 -12.50
CA PRO A 54 -10.06 -12.76 -12.42
C PRO A 54 -10.71 -11.39 -12.24
N SER A 55 -11.64 -11.06 -13.12
CA SER A 55 -12.46 -9.86 -13.00
C SER A 55 -13.25 -9.99 -11.72
N GLY A 56 -12.71 -9.43 -10.62
CA GLY A 56 -13.31 -9.54 -9.31
C GLY A 56 -14.65 -8.82 -9.26
N THR A 57 -15.55 -9.29 -8.41
CA THR A 57 -16.82 -8.62 -8.14
C THR A 57 -16.56 -7.20 -7.66
N ILE A 58 -17.18 -6.21 -8.30
CA ILE A 58 -17.10 -4.80 -7.90
C ILE A 58 -18.32 -4.48 -7.03
N GLY A 59 -18.04 -4.01 -5.81
CA GLY A 59 -19.08 -3.51 -4.91
C GLY A 59 -19.22 -2.00 -5.06
N VAL A 60 -20.44 -1.56 -5.36
CA VAL A 60 -20.77 -0.14 -5.54
C VAL A 60 -21.78 0.25 -4.48
N SER A 61 -21.57 1.40 -3.82
CA SER A 61 -22.51 1.95 -2.86
C SER A 61 -23.77 2.49 -3.54
N PRO A 62 -24.86 2.76 -2.80
CA PRO A 62 -26.03 3.43 -3.34
C PRO A 62 -25.73 4.80 -3.97
N GLY A 63 -24.64 5.45 -3.54
CA GLY A 63 -24.15 6.71 -4.11
C GLY A 63 -23.34 6.55 -5.41
N GLY A 64 -23.22 5.33 -5.96
CA GLY A 64 -22.49 5.06 -7.20
C GLY A 64 -20.97 5.00 -7.03
N VAL A 65 -20.48 4.91 -5.79
CA VAL A 65 -19.05 4.87 -5.47
C VAL A 65 -18.57 3.43 -5.40
N THR A 66 -17.46 3.10 -6.07
CA THR A 66 -16.80 1.80 -5.94
C THR A 66 -16.13 1.72 -4.57
N THR A 67 -16.64 0.85 -3.70
CA THR A 67 -16.18 0.69 -2.31
C THR A 67 -15.50 -0.65 -2.04
N ARG A 68 -15.58 -1.59 -2.98
CA ARG A 68 -14.97 -2.91 -2.93
C ARG A 68 -14.63 -3.40 -4.33
N ILE A 69 -13.50 -4.05 -4.44
CA ILE A 69 -13.09 -4.79 -5.64
C ILE A 69 -12.49 -6.10 -5.15
N ASP A 70 -13.08 -7.23 -5.55
CA ASP A 70 -12.62 -8.58 -5.18
C ASP A 70 -11.53 -9.02 -6.19
N ALA A 71 -10.41 -8.30 -6.18
CA ALA A 71 -9.20 -8.63 -6.92
C ALA A 71 -8.00 -8.48 -5.99
N PRO A 72 -6.90 -9.20 -6.23
CA PRO A 72 -5.65 -8.95 -5.52
C PRO A 72 -5.27 -7.48 -5.65
N ALA A 73 -4.98 -6.83 -4.52
CA ALA A 73 -4.53 -5.44 -4.51
C ALA A 73 -3.06 -5.38 -4.95
N GLU A 74 -2.75 -4.52 -5.92
CA GLU A 74 -1.38 -4.34 -6.42
C GLU A 74 -0.93 -2.89 -6.27
N SER A 75 0.13 -2.70 -5.50
CA SER A 75 0.85 -1.43 -5.35
C SER A 75 2.26 -1.72 -4.87
N THR A 76 3.18 -0.76 -5.07
CA THR A 76 4.43 -0.77 -4.31
C THR A 76 4.15 -0.36 -2.86
N GLU A 77 5.05 -0.70 -1.95
CA GLU A 77 4.96 -0.27 -0.55
C GLU A 77 4.89 1.26 -0.44
N GLU A 78 5.71 1.96 -1.24
CA GLU A 78 5.71 3.42 -1.28
C GLU A 78 4.38 3.99 -1.77
N GLN A 79 3.81 3.45 -2.85
CA GLN A 79 2.50 3.87 -3.36
C GLN A 79 1.41 3.69 -2.30
N TYR A 80 1.41 2.53 -1.63
CA TYR A 80 0.47 2.27 -0.54
C TYR A 80 0.63 3.27 0.60
N ALA A 81 1.86 3.49 1.08
CA ALA A 81 2.13 4.43 2.16
C ALA A 81 1.69 5.86 1.80
N GLN A 82 2.01 6.32 0.58
CA GLN A 82 1.61 7.65 0.11
C GLN A 82 0.09 7.79 0.04
N ALA A 83 -0.62 6.79 -0.49
CA ALA A 83 -2.07 6.81 -0.59
C ALA A 83 -2.74 6.81 0.80
N CYS A 84 -2.24 5.99 1.71
CA CYS A 84 -2.71 5.91 3.10
C CYS A 84 -2.53 7.25 3.81
N MET A 85 -1.33 7.82 3.77
CA MET A 85 -1.03 9.10 4.41
C MET A 85 -1.79 10.29 3.81
N ALA A 86 -1.97 10.33 2.49
CA ALA A 86 -2.76 11.35 1.82
C ALA A 86 -4.24 11.28 2.24
N THR A 87 -4.78 10.08 2.32
CA THR A 87 -6.15 9.83 2.80
C THR A 87 -6.32 10.27 4.25
N LYS A 88 -5.40 9.85 5.14
CA LYS A 88 -5.42 10.23 6.55
C LYS A 88 -5.41 11.74 6.73
N LYS A 89 -4.50 12.43 6.04
CA LYS A 89 -4.43 13.89 6.07
C LYS A 89 -5.75 14.54 5.63
N TRP A 90 -6.37 14.02 4.57
CA TRP A 90 -7.65 14.52 4.10
C TRP A 90 -8.74 14.31 5.16
N MET A 91 -8.84 13.12 5.77
CA MET A 91 -9.80 12.82 6.83
C MET A 91 -9.62 13.74 8.05
N GLU A 92 -8.37 14.01 8.45
CA GLU A 92 -8.05 14.96 9.53
C GLU A 92 -8.56 16.38 9.23
N THR A 93 -8.50 16.82 7.97
CA THR A 93 -9.03 18.14 7.59
C THR A 93 -10.56 18.22 7.63
N LYS A 94 -11.23 17.11 7.39
CA LYS A 94 -12.70 17.03 7.45
C LYS A 94 -13.21 16.93 8.89
N GLY A 95 -12.45 16.26 9.75
CA GLY A 95 -12.85 15.98 11.12
C GLY A 95 -13.99 14.96 11.21
N GLY A 96 -14.30 14.54 12.43
CA GLY A 96 -15.34 13.54 12.68
C GLY A 96 -14.79 12.11 12.71
N ASP A 97 -15.69 11.13 12.58
CA ASP A 97 -15.34 9.72 12.59
C ASP A 97 -14.74 9.30 11.23
N PRO A 98 -13.46 8.86 11.18
CA PRO A 98 -12.80 8.45 9.95
C PRO A 98 -13.54 7.34 9.18
N ALA A 99 -14.21 6.43 9.88
CA ALA A 99 -14.95 5.34 9.24
C ALA A 99 -16.08 5.87 8.34
N THR A 100 -16.71 6.99 8.72
CA THR A 100 -17.75 7.64 7.93
C THR A 100 -17.22 8.43 6.73
N LEU A 101 -15.92 8.70 6.71
CA LEU A 101 -15.25 9.47 5.66
C LEU A 101 -14.71 8.61 4.51
N VAL A 102 -14.73 7.27 4.62
CA VAL A 102 -14.25 6.35 3.59
C VAL A 102 -14.96 6.55 2.26
N GLU A 103 -16.30 6.47 2.25
CA GLU A 103 -17.06 6.63 1.01
C GLU A 103 -17.00 8.05 0.43
N PRO A 104 -17.13 9.13 1.20
CA PRO A 104 -16.91 10.49 0.72
C PRO A 104 -15.54 10.69 0.06
N PHE A 105 -14.46 10.14 0.65
CA PHE A 105 -13.14 10.23 0.06
C PHE A 105 -13.03 9.43 -1.25
N LEU A 106 -13.50 8.19 -1.26
CA LEU A 106 -13.53 7.37 -2.48
C LEU A 106 -14.34 8.05 -3.59
N LYS A 107 -15.45 8.71 -3.27
CA LYS A 107 -16.22 9.49 -4.23
C LYS A 107 -15.40 10.63 -4.82
N GLU A 108 -14.66 11.35 -3.98
CA GLU A 108 -13.81 12.46 -4.42
C GLU A 108 -12.74 11.98 -5.40
N VAL A 109 -11.96 10.93 -5.06
CA VAL A 109 -10.89 10.43 -5.93
C VAL A 109 -11.40 9.75 -7.20
N GLN A 110 -12.61 9.18 -7.18
CA GLN A 110 -13.24 8.58 -8.37
C GLN A 110 -13.85 9.60 -9.32
N SER A 111 -14.24 10.77 -8.82
CA SER A 111 -14.79 11.86 -9.64
C SER A 111 -13.73 12.89 -10.04
N ASN A 112 -12.58 12.91 -9.39
CA ASN A 112 -11.54 13.88 -9.69
C ASN A 112 -10.73 13.47 -10.92
N ALA A 113 -10.52 14.41 -11.82
CA ALA A 113 -9.68 14.21 -13.01
C ALA A 113 -8.19 14.45 -12.72
N ASP A 114 -7.86 15.04 -11.57
CA ASP A 114 -6.48 15.38 -11.22
C ASP A 114 -5.77 14.19 -10.54
N PRO A 115 -4.61 13.76 -11.06
CA PRO A 115 -3.79 12.75 -10.42
C PRO A 115 -3.28 13.22 -9.06
N GLY A 116 -3.23 12.32 -8.09
CA GLY A 116 -2.73 12.63 -6.76
C GLY A 116 -2.12 11.43 -6.04
N PRO A 117 -1.43 11.65 -4.90
CA PRO A 117 -0.76 10.58 -4.17
C PRO A 117 -1.73 9.50 -3.68
N ALA A 118 -2.99 9.85 -3.43
CA ALA A 118 -4.02 8.89 -3.03
C ALA A 118 -4.39 7.88 -4.13
N THR A 119 -4.12 8.21 -5.38
CA THR A 119 -4.37 7.39 -6.57
C THR A 119 -3.08 7.10 -7.34
N PHE A 120 -1.96 6.96 -6.63
CA PHE A 120 -0.65 6.62 -7.21
C PHE A 120 -0.22 7.57 -8.32
N ASN A 121 -0.56 8.87 -8.20
CA ASN A 121 -0.33 9.93 -9.19
C ASN A 121 -0.95 9.64 -10.58
N SER A 122 -2.07 8.91 -10.59
CA SER A 122 -2.89 8.63 -11.78
C SER A 122 -4.34 9.03 -11.52
N THR A 123 -5.14 9.18 -12.56
CA THR A 123 -6.59 9.31 -12.38
C THR A 123 -7.20 7.94 -12.08
N TRP A 124 -8.32 7.89 -11.37
CA TRP A 124 -8.99 6.63 -11.04
C TRP A 124 -9.22 5.72 -12.26
N GLY A 125 -9.66 6.29 -13.38
CA GLY A 125 -9.92 5.54 -14.62
C GLY A 125 -8.68 5.02 -15.34
N GLN A 126 -7.49 5.50 -14.98
CA GLN A 126 -6.21 5.02 -15.53
C GLN A 126 -5.60 3.88 -14.68
N LEU A 127 -6.10 3.68 -13.47
CA LEU A 127 -5.66 2.60 -12.62
C LEU A 127 -6.19 1.26 -13.12
N SER A 128 -5.36 0.22 -13.08
CA SER A 128 -5.83 -1.15 -13.26
C SER A 128 -6.81 -1.54 -12.14
N THR A 129 -7.62 -2.57 -12.36
CA THR A 129 -8.53 -3.10 -11.33
C THR A 129 -7.80 -3.46 -10.03
N ALA A 130 -6.60 -4.03 -10.13
CA ALA A 130 -5.77 -4.37 -8.99
C ALA A 130 -5.22 -3.14 -8.26
N GLN A 131 -4.87 -2.08 -8.98
CA GLN A 131 -4.46 -0.80 -8.39
C GLN A 131 -5.64 -0.07 -7.73
N GLN A 132 -6.82 -0.09 -8.35
CA GLN A 132 -8.04 0.45 -7.73
C GLN A 132 -8.37 -0.29 -6.41
N ALA A 133 -8.21 -1.62 -6.38
CA ALA A 133 -8.34 -2.41 -5.17
C ALA A 133 -7.33 -1.96 -4.10
N ALA A 134 -6.07 -1.70 -4.48
CA ALA A 134 -5.04 -1.23 -3.57
C ALA A 134 -5.34 0.16 -2.99
N VAL A 135 -5.88 1.09 -3.78
CA VAL A 135 -6.35 2.39 -3.29
C VAL A 135 -7.45 2.20 -2.24
N ILE A 136 -8.44 1.35 -2.50
CA ILE A 136 -9.52 1.09 -1.53
C ILE A 136 -8.97 0.51 -0.22
N VAL A 137 -7.98 -0.39 -0.30
CA VAL A 137 -7.32 -0.95 0.89
C VAL A 137 -6.60 0.15 1.67
N ALA A 138 -5.84 1.01 1.00
CA ALA A 138 -5.14 2.13 1.64
C ALA A 138 -6.09 3.12 2.32
N VAL A 139 -7.24 3.41 1.69
CA VAL A 139 -8.28 4.29 2.25
C VAL A 139 -8.90 3.70 3.52
N LYS A 140 -9.19 2.41 3.53
CA LYS A 140 -9.72 1.72 4.72
C LYS A 140 -8.69 1.67 5.84
N ALA A 141 -7.43 1.36 5.51
CA ALA A 141 -6.34 1.37 6.49
C ALA A 141 -6.17 2.77 7.14
N ALA A 142 -6.27 3.85 6.35
CA ALA A 142 -6.22 5.21 6.88
C ALA A 142 -7.34 5.49 7.88
N ALA A 143 -8.55 5.03 7.59
CA ALA A 143 -9.71 5.18 8.49
C ALA A 143 -9.54 4.38 9.80
N GLU A 144 -8.84 3.26 9.76
CA GLU A 144 -8.53 2.40 10.90
C GLU A 144 -7.27 2.84 11.67
N GLY A 145 -6.57 3.88 11.20
CA GLY A 145 -5.33 4.36 11.81
C GLY A 145 -4.10 3.51 11.47
N GLY A 146 -4.18 2.72 10.42
CA GLY A 146 -3.17 1.75 9.99
C GLY A 146 -2.03 2.30 9.11
N CYS A 147 -1.89 3.65 8.99
CA CYS A 147 -0.77 4.25 8.27
C CYS A 147 0.44 4.49 9.18
#